data_93aeea660a850079d5f5e3c4b69607bd
#
_entry.id   93aeea660a850079d5f5e3c4b69607bd
#
_cell.length_a   1.000
_cell.length_b   1.000
_cell.length_c   1.000
_cell.angle_alpha   90.00
_cell.angle_beta   90.00
_cell.angle_gamma   90.00
#
_symmetry.space_group_name_H-M   'P 1'
#
loop_
_entity.id
_entity.type
_entity.pdbx_description
1 polymer ?
#
loop_
_entity_poly.entity_id
_entity_poly.type
_entity_poly.pdbx_seq_one_letter_code
_entity_poly.pdbx_strand_id
1 'polypeptide(L)'
;MNYDIVIIGAGPGGIFSAYEAIKHDPDLKIGVFEAGNPLEQRHCPIDGVKVKACVNCPSCGIMNGFGGAGAFSDGKYNITNEFGGNLYEYVGKKEAIALMEYVDGINCSHGGEHTRLFTNNNTSIRRKCLENDLHLLQASVRHLGTDINYVVLENLYAELSEKVDFHFRTRIDKVRKSAQGYTLVSAQNEEYTGRYCIISTGRSGSKWMQSICDSLGIHTESNRVDIGVRVELPADVFAHLTDELYESKIVYRTEKFQDRVRTFCMNPHGVVVSENTNGIVTVNGHSYEDPSRYTENTNFALLVSNHFTEPFKDSNEYGESIARLSNMLGGGVIVQRFGDLIRGQRSTVSRIADRFVTPTLSATPGDLSLVIPKRQMDDIIEMIYALDKVAPGTANDDTLLYGVEVKFYNMRVQLDQNLQTCHKGLFVIGDCSGVTHSLSHASASGVHVARYLTETLMNEA
;
A
#
# COMPACT_ATOMS: atom_id res chain seq x y z
N MET A 1 19.70 19.61 19.56
CA MET A 1 18.40 19.84 20.23
C MET A 1 18.00 18.54 20.91
N ASN A 2 17.46 18.64 22.12
CA ASN A 2 17.04 17.47 22.88
C ASN A 2 15.52 17.40 22.90
N TYR A 3 14.97 16.28 22.49
CA TYR A 3 13.54 15.98 22.43
C TYR A 3 13.19 14.85 23.42
N ASP A 4 11.95 14.82 23.86
CA ASP A 4 11.41 13.65 24.56
C ASP A 4 11.14 12.53 23.55
N ILE A 5 10.57 12.89 22.38
CA ILE A 5 10.29 11.96 21.30
C ILE A 5 10.84 12.51 19.98
N VAL A 6 11.61 11.69 19.27
CA VAL A 6 12.01 11.96 17.88
C VAL A 6 11.26 10.99 16.94
N ILE A 7 10.69 11.52 15.87
CA ILE A 7 9.92 10.77 14.88
C ILE A 7 10.58 10.91 13.53
N ILE A 8 10.91 9.81 12.87
CA ILE A 8 11.53 9.80 11.54
C ILE A 8 10.45 9.45 10.51
N GLY A 9 10.07 10.43 9.71
CA GLY A 9 9.03 10.35 8.69
C GLY A 9 7.72 11.03 9.11
N ALA A 10 7.26 11.97 8.28
CA ALA A 10 5.99 12.69 8.42
C ALA A 10 4.87 12.09 7.54
N GLY A 11 4.85 10.76 7.38
CA GLY A 11 3.74 10.02 6.82
C GLY A 11 2.62 9.78 7.85
N PRO A 12 1.54 9.06 7.49
CA PRO A 12 0.40 8.84 8.38
C PRO A 12 0.78 8.33 9.77
N GLY A 13 1.69 7.35 9.87
CA GLY A 13 2.13 6.84 11.17
C GLY A 13 2.78 7.92 12.03
N GLY A 14 3.71 8.71 11.47
CA GLY A 14 4.42 9.77 12.20
C GLY A 14 3.49 10.92 12.60
N ILE A 15 2.59 11.35 11.70
CA ILE A 15 1.60 12.42 11.96
C ILE A 15 0.69 12.02 13.13
N PHE A 16 0.10 10.83 13.08
CA PHE A 16 -0.82 10.38 14.12
C PHE A 16 -0.11 10.03 15.43
N SER A 17 1.18 9.66 15.39
CA SER A 17 1.99 9.55 16.62
C SER A 17 2.18 10.90 17.29
N ALA A 18 2.56 11.93 16.52
CA ALA A 18 2.74 13.27 17.05
C ALA A 18 1.41 13.84 17.58
N TYR A 19 0.32 13.68 16.81
CA TYR A 19 -1.02 14.16 17.19
C TYR A 19 -1.48 13.56 18.53
N GLU A 20 -1.42 12.25 18.66
CA GLU A 20 -1.87 11.56 19.87
C GLU A 20 -0.97 11.88 21.07
N ALA A 21 0.34 12.02 20.87
CA ALA A 21 1.25 12.35 21.95
C ALA A 21 0.99 13.74 22.51
N ILE A 22 0.87 14.79 21.69
CA ILE A 22 0.59 16.16 22.16
C ILE A 22 -0.83 16.31 22.73
N LYS A 23 -1.77 15.47 22.31
CA LYS A 23 -3.13 15.44 22.86
C LYS A 23 -3.15 14.93 24.29
N HIS A 24 -2.30 13.95 24.62
CA HIS A 24 -2.19 13.40 25.96
C HIS A 24 -1.28 14.22 26.87
N ASP A 25 -0.19 14.76 26.32
CA ASP A 25 0.74 15.63 27.05
C ASP A 25 1.24 16.77 26.14
N PRO A 26 0.62 17.96 26.26
CA PRO A 26 0.95 19.13 25.45
C PRO A 26 2.35 19.73 25.68
N ASP A 27 3.03 19.35 26.76
CA ASP A 27 4.34 19.87 27.15
C ASP A 27 5.49 19.04 26.60
N LEU A 28 5.20 17.92 25.92
CA LEU A 28 6.20 17.06 25.27
C LEU A 28 6.93 17.79 24.15
N LYS A 29 8.26 17.71 24.18
CA LYS A 29 9.11 18.18 23.10
C LYS A 29 9.24 17.11 22.03
N ILE A 30 8.59 17.30 20.90
CA ILE A 30 8.56 16.34 19.80
C ILE A 30 9.25 16.94 18.59
N GLY A 31 10.23 16.22 18.03
CA GLY A 31 10.87 16.55 16.75
C GLY A 31 10.50 15.54 15.67
N VAL A 32 9.95 16.02 14.56
CA VAL A 32 9.60 15.19 13.38
C VAL A 32 10.56 15.49 12.23
N PHE A 33 11.26 14.48 11.74
CA PHE A 33 12.28 14.58 10.70
C PHE A 33 11.79 13.98 9.40
N GLU A 34 11.61 14.80 8.38
CA GLU A 34 11.09 14.41 7.08
C GLU A 34 12.08 14.75 5.95
N ALA A 35 12.36 13.76 5.10
CA ALA A 35 13.27 13.91 3.98
C ALA A 35 12.71 14.81 2.85
N GLY A 36 11.40 14.90 2.74
CA GLY A 36 10.70 15.68 1.73
C GLY A 36 10.30 17.08 2.19
N ASN A 37 9.41 17.69 1.42
CA ASN A 37 8.94 19.06 1.61
C ASN A 37 7.71 19.13 2.53
N PRO A 38 7.42 20.32 3.12
CA PRO A 38 6.11 20.60 3.69
C PRO A 38 5.02 20.48 2.64
N LEU A 39 3.76 20.31 3.06
CA LEU A 39 2.65 19.92 2.20
C LEU A 39 2.46 20.84 0.98
N GLU A 40 2.45 22.15 1.20
CA GLU A 40 2.23 23.19 0.19
C GLU A 40 3.38 23.28 -0.85
N GLN A 41 4.56 22.76 -0.55
CA GLN A 41 5.72 22.75 -1.44
C GLN A 41 5.93 21.42 -2.16
N ARG A 42 5.02 20.47 -1.96
CA ARG A 42 5.07 19.17 -2.62
C ARG A 42 4.46 19.27 -4.02
N HIS A 43 5.25 18.99 -5.03
CA HIS A 43 4.76 18.91 -6.42
C HIS A 43 5.62 17.95 -7.24
N CYS A 44 5.00 17.34 -8.25
CA CYS A 44 5.72 16.57 -9.26
C CYS A 44 6.04 17.48 -10.45
N PRO A 45 7.27 17.47 -10.99
CA PRO A 45 7.61 18.27 -12.17
C PRO A 45 6.96 17.79 -13.46
N ILE A 46 6.33 16.60 -13.47
CA ILE A 46 5.61 16.09 -14.64
C ILE A 46 4.36 16.94 -14.86
N ASP A 47 4.32 17.65 -16.00
CA ASP A 47 3.21 18.50 -16.43
C ASP A 47 2.47 17.95 -17.67
N GLY A 48 2.92 16.79 -18.20
CA GLY A 48 2.35 16.17 -19.40
C GLY A 48 2.64 16.89 -20.72
N VAL A 49 3.22 18.08 -20.68
CA VAL A 49 3.55 18.92 -21.87
C VAL A 49 5.06 19.02 -22.04
N LYS A 50 5.75 19.65 -21.09
CA LYS A 50 7.21 19.84 -21.14
C LYS A 50 7.94 18.66 -20.52
N VAL A 51 7.46 18.17 -19.39
CA VAL A 51 8.00 17.03 -18.67
C VAL A 51 6.98 15.90 -18.72
N LYS A 52 7.21 14.94 -19.61
CA LYS A 52 6.27 13.83 -19.88
C LYS A 52 6.60 12.54 -19.11
N ALA A 53 7.80 12.43 -18.56
CA ALA A 53 8.28 11.24 -17.86
C ALA A 53 8.94 11.61 -16.54
N CYS A 54 9.06 10.63 -15.64
CA CYS A 54 9.69 10.81 -14.34
C CYS A 54 11.17 11.22 -14.51
N VAL A 55 11.54 12.31 -13.82
CA VAL A 55 12.92 12.86 -13.85
C VAL A 55 13.81 12.34 -12.72
N ASN A 56 13.32 11.37 -11.94
CA ASN A 56 14.02 10.75 -10.80
C ASN A 56 14.55 11.79 -9.80
N CYS A 57 13.67 12.63 -9.26
CA CYS A 57 14.02 13.64 -8.28
C CYS A 57 14.77 13.02 -7.09
N PRO A 58 15.79 13.71 -6.51
CA PRO A 58 16.51 13.22 -5.32
C PRO A 58 15.61 12.95 -4.11
N SER A 59 14.54 13.73 -3.96
CA SER A 59 13.40 13.47 -3.08
C SER A 59 12.12 13.60 -3.90
N CYS A 60 11.38 12.51 -4.06
CA CYS A 60 10.17 12.48 -4.86
C CYS A 60 9.05 13.27 -4.18
N GLY A 61 8.56 14.36 -4.79
CA GLY A 61 7.49 15.19 -4.24
C GLY A 61 6.16 14.45 -4.04
N ILE A 62 5.92 13.35 -4.74
CA ILE A 62 4.72 12.51 -4.56
C ILE A 62 4.89 11.51 -3.40
N MET A 63 6.07 10.92 -3.23
CA MET A 63 6.30 9.87 -2.26
C MET A 63 6.75 10.38 -0.89
N ASN A 64 7.49 11.49 -0.85
CA ASN A 64 8.13 12.04 0.36
C ASN A 64 7.59 13.43 0.68
N GLY A 65 7.59 13.77 1.96
CA GLY A 65 7.07 15.02 2.51
C GLY A 65 5.91 14.79 3.47
N PHE A 66 5.35 15.87 4.01
CA PHE A 66 4.23 15.79 4.94
C PHE A 66 3.03 15.03 4.34
N GLY A 67 2.48 14.08 5.08
CA GLY A 67 1.45 13.14 4.60
C GLY A 67 2.01 11.91 3.88
N GLY A 68 3.34 11.84 3.61
CA GLY A 68 3.99 10.72 2.92
C GLY A 68 3.38 10.45 1.54
N ALA A 69 3.44 9.21 1.05
CA ALA A 69 2.80 8.79 -0.20
C ALA A 69 1.27 8.90 -0.15
N GLY A 70 0.69 8.97 1.05
CA GLY A 70 -0.74 9.10 1.27
C GLY A 70 -1.33 10.45 0.85
N ALA A 71 -0.54 11.54 0.86
CA ALA A 71 -1.03 12.89 0.61
C ALA A 71 -1.64 13.09 -0.79
N PHE A 72 -1.12 12.39 -1.79
CA PHE A 72 -1.61 12.47 -3.18
C PHE A 72 -2.30 11.18 -3.62
N SER A 73 -2.66 10.32 -2.68
CA SER A 73 -3.51 9.16 -2.93
C SER A 73 -4.98 9.59 -2.97
N ASP A 74 -5.85 8.64 -3.30
CA ASP A 74 -7.29 8.81 -3.24
C ASP A 74 -7.86 8.87 -1.81
N GLY A 75 -7.02 8.85 -0.78
CA GLY A 75 -7.45 9.02 0.62
C GLY A 75 -8.39 7.92 1.12
N LYS A 76 -8.14 6.66 0.71
CA LYS A 76 -8.93 5.51 1.18
C LYS A 76 -8.45 5.02 2.55
N TYR A 77 -9.25 5.27 3.56
CA TYR A 77 -9.05 4.75 4.91
C TYR A 77 -9.91 3.50 5.13
N ASN A 78 -9.25 2.34 5.13
CA ASN A 78 -9.92 1.05 5.27
C ASN A 78 -9.95 0.63 6.75
N ILE A 79 -11.14 0.44 7.31
CA ILE A 79 -11.37 -0.03 8.67
C ILE A 79 -11.67 -1.52 8.62
N THR A 80 -10.63 -2.34 8.76
CA THR A 80 -10.72 -3.80 8.67
C THR A 80 -9.45 -4.48 9.16
N ASN A 81 -9.57 -5.73 9.62
CA ASN A 81 -8.43 -6.62 9.90
C ASN A 81 -8.16 -7.62 8.76
N GLU A 82 -8.94 -7.58 7.67
CA GLU A 82 -8.85 -8.60 6.62
C GLU A 82 -7.82 -8.26 5.55
N PHE A 83 -7.44 -6.96 5.45
CA PHE A 83 -6.38 -6.47 4.57
C PHE A 83 -5.86 -5.11 5.04
N GLY A 84 -4.75 -4.65 4.47
CA GLY A 84 -4.13 -3.35 4.78
C GLY A 84 -3.08 -3.43 5.90
N GLY A 85 -2.90 -4.58 6.52
CA GLY A 85 -1.87 -4.79 7.51
C GLY A 85 -2.22 -5.90 8.50
N ASN A 86 -1.28 -6.16 9.37
CA ASN A 86 -1.34 -7.20 10.41
C ASN A 86 -1.25 -6.59 11.82
N LEU A 87 -1.66 -5.34 12.01
CA LEU A 87 -1.60 -4.67 13.31
C LEU A 87 -2.33 -5.47 14.41
N TYR A 88 -3.40 -6.17 14.04
CA TYR A 88 -4.18 -7.00 14.96
C TYR A 88 -3.38 -8.16 15.60
N GLU A 89 -2.27 -8.58 15.02
CA GLU A 89 -1.38 -9.61 15.60
C GLU A 89 -0.66 -9.10 16.86
N TYR A 90 -0.50 -7.79 16.97
CA TYR A 90 0.18 -7.11 18.08
C TYR A 90 -0.79 -6.61 19.14
N VAL A 91 -1.85 -5.93 18.71
CA VAL A 91 -2.79 -5.26 19.62
C VAL A 91 -4.11 -6.02 19.82
N GLY A 92 -4.36 -7.09 19.05
CA GLY A 92 -5.61 -7.82 19.03
C GLY A 92 -6.65 -7.20 18.05
N LYS A 93 -7.56 -8.07 17.55
CA LYS A 93 -8.50 -7.70 16.47
C LYS A 93 -9.46 -6.56 16.84
N LYS A 94 -9.95 -6.57 18.08
CA LYS A 94 -10.93 -5.57 18.55
C LYS A 94 -10.26 -4.20 18.69
N GLU A 95 -9.08 -4.16 19.28
CA GLU A 95 -8.33 -2.93 19.49
C GLU A 95 -7.85 -2.33 18.15
N ALA A 96 -7.38 -3.17 17.23
CA ALA A 96 -6.98 -2.68 15.90
C ALA A 96 -8.11 -1.98 15.17
N ILE A 97 -9.36 -2.49 15.22
CA ILE A 97 -10.54 -1.84 14.65
C ILE A 97 -10.83 -0.52 15.39
N ALA A 98 -10.84 -0.52 16.74
CA ALA A 98 -11.10 0.68 17.53
C ALA A 98 -10.10 1.80 17.25
N LEU A 99 -8.82 1.46 17.07
CA LEU A 99 -7.78 2.42 16.69
C LEU A 99 -8.02 3.01 15.29
N MET A 100 -8.44 2.19 14.32
CA MET A 100 -8.76 2.67 12.97
C MET A 100 -10.03 3.54 12.95
N GLU A 101 -11.05 3.19 13.73
CA GLU A 101 -12.25 4.02 13.91
C GLU A 101 -11.92 5.36 14.59
N TYR A 102 -11.02 5.35 15.55
CA TYR A 102 -10.52 6.57 16.19
C TYR A 102 -9.78 7.48 15.21
N VAL A 103 -8.91 6.91 14.37
CA VAL A 103 -8.25 7.63 13.26
C VAL A 103 -9.27 8.24 12.30
N ASP A 104 -10.33 7.49 11.95
CA ASP A 104 -11.41 7.98 11.10
C ASP A 104 -12.13 9.18 11.74
N GLY A 105 -12.38 9.14 13.06
CA GLY A 105 -12.92 10.26 13.82
C GLY A 105 -12.04 11.51 13.76
N ILE A 106 -10.71 11.35 13.84
CA ILE A 106 -9.77 12.47 13.69
C ILE A 106 -9.84 13.04 12.27
N ASN A 107 -9.83 12.20 11.23
CA ASN A 107 -9.96 12.67 9.85
C ASN A 107 -11.27 13.43 9.64
N CYS A 108 -12.37 12.95 10.20
CA CYS A 108 -13.66 13.64 10.14
C CYS A 108 -13.59 15.02 10.80
N SER A 109 -13.02 15.14 12.01
CA SER A 109 -12.92 16.43 12.72
C SER A 109 -11.98 17.44 12.04
N HIS A 110 -11.15 17.00 11.08
CA HIS A 110 -10.23 17.84 10.33
C HIS A 110 -10.68 18.12 8.88
N GLY A 111 -11.95 17.90 8.55
CA GLY A 111 -12.54 18.26 7.25
C GLY A 111 -13.11 17.08 6.47
N GLY A 112 -13.03 15.86 7.03
CA GLY A 112 -13.59 14.65 6.39
C GLY A 112 -15.05 14.35 6.71
N GLU A 113 -15.75 15.16 7.52
CA GLU A 113 -17.07 14.86 8.08
C GLU A 113 -18.17 14.69 7.02
N HIS A 114 -18.04 15.34 5.87
CA HIS A 114 -19.03 15.27 4.79
C HIS A 114 -18.81 14.08 3.84
N THR A 115 -17.74 13.32 4.03
CA THR A 115 -17.46 12.16 3.20
C THR A 115 -18.20 10.92 3.67
N ARG A 116 -18.65 10.12 2.71
CA ARG A 116 -19.39 8.89 3.02
C ARG A 116 -18.47 7.78 3.52
N LEU A 117 -18.89 7.11 4.60
CA LEU A 117 -18.32 5.83 4.99
C LEU A 117 -19.05 4.71 4.23
N PHE A 118 -18.36 4.04 3.34
CA PHE A 118 -18.87 2.90 2.59
C PHE A 118 -18.68 1.61 3.40
N THR A 119 -19.54 0.62 3.17
CA THR A 119 -19.39 -0.70 3.78
C THR A 119 -19.59 -1.79 2.73
N ASN A 120 -18.73 -2.80 2.73
CA ASN A 120 -18.85 -3.98 1.88
C ASN A 120 -19.74 -5.07 2.51
N ASN A 121 -20.76 -4.69 3.26
CA ASN A 121 -21.61 -5.63 3.97
C ASN A 121 -22.90 -5.98 3.17
N ASN A 122 -22.73 -6.60 1.98
CA ASN A 122 -23.82 -7.11 1.18
C ASN A 122 -23.98 -8.63 1.38
N THR A 123 -25.05 -9.01 2.11
CA THR A 123 -25.29 -10.41 2.49
C THR A 123 -25.56 -11.32 1.28
N SER A 124 -26.21 -10.83 0.22
CA SER A 124 -26.54 -11.64 -0.96
C SER A 124 -25.30 -11.96 -1.78
N ILE A 125 -24.45 -10.94 -2.03
CA ILE A 125 -23.18 -11.11 -2.73
C ILE A 125 -22.25 -12.01 -1.92
N ARG A 126 -22.16 -11.79 -0.60
CA ARG A 126 -21.36 -12.62 0.29
C ARG A 126 -21.79 -14.09 0.25
N ARG A 127 -23.10 -14.35 0.28
CA ARG A 127 -23.64 -15.72 0.17
C ARG A 127 -23.25 -16.34 -1.15
N LYS A 128 -23.46 -15.65 -2.27
CA LYS A 128 -23.08 -16.12 -3.60
C LYS A 128 -21.60 -16.45 -3.72
N CYS A 129 -20.72 -15.64 -3.09
CA CYS A 129 -19.30 -15.95 -2.99
C CYS A 129 -19.06 -17.24 -2.21
N LEU A 130 -19.64 -17.38 -1.00
CA LEU A 130 -19.46 -18.56 -0.14
C LEU A 130 -19.96 -19.86 -0.80
N GLU A 131 -21.07 -19.81 -1.54
CA GLU A 131 -21.59 -20.95 -2.31
C GLU A 131 -20.63 -21.45 -3.41
N ASN A 132 -19.61 -20.65 -3.74
CA ASN A 132 -18.61 -20.93 -4.77
C ASN A 132 -17.16 -20.92 -4.23
N ASP A 133 -16.98 -21.21 -2.94
CA ASP A 133 -15.68 -21.26 -2.25
C ASP A 133 -14.87 -19.96 -2.32
N LEU A 134 -15.54 -18.85 -2.62
CA LEU A 134 -14.98 -17.51 -2.63
C LEU A 134 -15.29 -16.79 -1.31
N HIS A 135 -14.37 -16.00 -0.83
CA HIS A 135 -14.52 -15.21 0.40
C HIS A 135 -14.48 -13.72 0.10
N LEU A 136 -15.63 -13.05 0.22
CA LEU A 136 -15.71 -11.59 0.11
C LEU A 136 -15.20 -10.97 1.42
N LEU A 137 -14.11 -10.19 1.33
CA LEU A 137 -13.53 -9.50 2.47
C LEU A 137 -14.42 -8.34 2.90
N GLN A 138 -14.59 -8.20 4.21
CA GLN A 138 -15.39 -7.15 4.80
C GLN A 138 -14.53 -5.97 5.22
N ALA A 139 -14.98 -4.77 4.89
CA ALA A 139 -14.37 -3.53 5.33
C ALA A 139 -15.42 -2.43 5.39
N SER A 140 -15.20 -1.45 6.27
CA SER A 140 -15.72 -0.11 6.11
C SER A 140 -14.62 0.75 5.49
N VAL A 141 -14.97 1.61 4.54
CA VAL A 141 -14.01 2.41 3.79
C VAL A 141 -14.47 3.86 3.78
N ARG A 142 -13.68 4.74 4.37
CA ARG A 142 -13.84 6.17 4.14
C ARG A 142 -13.01 6.58 2.94
N HIS A 143 -13.66 7.11 1.93
CA HIS A 143 -13.00 7.65 0.77
C HIS A 143 -13.04 9.18 0.84
N LEU A 144 -11.91 9.77 1.14
CA LEU A 144 -11.78 11.22 1.21
C LEU A 144 -11.64 11.84 -0.19
N GLY A 145 -11.12 11.09 -1.17
CA GLY A 145 -10.61 11.66 -2.40
C GLY A 145 -9.31 12.45 -2.17
N THR A 146 -8.62 12.79 -3.22
CA THR A 146 -7.32 13.51 -3.10
C THR A 146 -7.52 14.91 -2.50
N ASP A 147 -8.57 15.62 -2.88
CA ASP A 147 -8.80 17.01 -2.47
C ASP A 147 -9.13 17.12 -0.97
N ILE A 148 -10.09 16.32 -0.47
CA ILE A 148 -10.46 16.35 0.95
C ILE A 148 -9.33 15.77 1.81
N ASN A 149 -8.64 14.73 1.33
CA ASN A 149 -7.48 14.20 2.02
C ASN A 149 -6.38 15.27 2.18
N TYR A 150 -6.19 16.13 1.19
CA TYR A 150 -5.28 17.26 1.27
C TYR A 150 -5.71 18.25 2.36
N VAL A 151 -7.01 18.63 2.42
CA VAL A 151 -7.57 19.52 3.44
C VAL A 151 -7.39 18.94 4.84
N VAL A 152 -7.65 17.65 5.02
CA VAL A 152 -7.44 16.97 6.32
C VAL A 152 -5.97 17.06 6.75
N LEU A 153 -5.04 16.82 5.82
CA LEU A 153 -3.62 16.92 6.12
C LEU A 153 -3.16 18.36 6.41
N GLU A 154 -3.72 19.34 5.72
CA GLU A 154 -3.45 20.76 5.95
C GLU A 154 -3.91 21.20 7.35
N ASN A 155 -5.11 20.81 7.75
CA ASN A 155 -5.65 21.10 9.09
C ASN A 155 -4.85 20.40 10.19
N LEU A 156 -4.49 19.14 10.00
CA LEU A 156 -3.59 18.42 10.94
C LEU A 156 -2.22 19.10 11.04
N TYR A 157 -1.65 19.56 9.92
CA TYR A 157 -0.38 20.27 9.92
C TYR A 157 -0.48 21.60 10.68
N ALA A 158 -1.53 22.36 10.45
CA ALA A 158 -1.76 23.65 11.15
C ALA A 158 -1.81 23.45 12.66
N GLU A 159 -2.56 22.44 13.15
CA GLU A 159 -2.63 22.14 14.59
C GLU A 159 -1.29 21.65 15.16
N LEU A 160 -0.63 20.73 14.46
CA LEU A 160 0.60 20.14 14.93
C LEU A 160 1.78 21.13 14.95
N SER A 161 1.88 22.01 13.95
CA SER A 161 3.00 22.94 13.79
C SER A 161 3.12 23.99 14.92
N GLU A 162 2.08 24.13 15.75
CA GLU A 162 2.12 25.00 16.93
C GLU A 162 2.93 24.39 18.10
N LYS A 163 3.11 23.05 18.12
CA LYS A 163 3.64 22.31 19.28
C LYS A 163 4.75 21.32 18.91
N VAL A 164 4.89 20.99 17.65
CA VAL A 164 5.82 19.97 17.14
C VAL A 164 6.85 20.63 16.23
N ASP A 165 8.11 20.37 16.49
CA ASP A 165 9.22 20.86 15.64
C ASP A 165 9.34 19.99 14.38
N PHE A 166 8.88 20.50 13.23
CA PHE A 166 9.03 19.81 11.95
C PHE A 166 10.33 20.21 11.25
N HIS A 167 11.19 19.23 11.01
CA HIS A 167 12.45 19.35 10.25
C HIS A 167 12.25 18.74 8.85
N PHE A 168 11.76 19.55 7.91
CA PHE A 168 11.64 19.16 6.51
C PHE A 168 13.00 19.20 5.79
N ARG A 169 13.10 18.46 4.67
CA ARG A 169 14.35 18.29 3.90
C ARG A 169 15.51 17.77 4.74
N THR A 170 15.18 17.09 5.82
CA THR A 170 16.12 16.55 6.80
C THR A 170 16.08 15.03 6.76
N ARG A 171 16.84 14.46 5.83
CA ARG A 171 16.98 13.01 5.72
C ARG A 171 17.89 12.50 6.84
N ILE A 172 17.40 11.57 7.62
CA ILE A 172 18.20 10.87 8.63
C ILE A 172 18.92 9.70 7.98
N ASP A 173 20.25 9.69 8.09
CA ASP A 173 21.10 8.64 7.55
C ASP A 173 21.40 7.55 8.59
N LYS A 174 21.57 7.93 9.88
CA LYS A 174 21.91 6.98 10.95
C LYS A 174 21.09 7.21 12.20
N VAL A 175 20.78 6.12 12.88
CA VAL A 175 20.22 6.11 14.23
C VAL A 175 21.21 5.39 15.14
N ARG A 176 21.62 6.05 16.22
CA ARG A 176 22.57 5.50 17.20
C ARG A 176 21.92 5.46 18.58
N LYS A 177 22.13 4.39 19.30
CA LYS A 177 21.75 4.32 20.71
C LYS A 177 22.75 5.11 21.54
N SER A 178 22.27 5.92 22.48
CA SER A 178 23.07 6.67 23.45
C SER A 178 22.69 6.30 24.89
N ALA A 179 23.42 6.82 25.86
CA ALA A 179 23.13 6.59 27.27
C ALA A 179 21.76 7.15 27.70
N GLN A 180 21.26 8.18 27.01
CA GLN A 180 20.04 8.90 27.36
C GLN A 180 18.90 8.71 26.35
N GLY A 181 19.04 7.76 25.40
CA GLY A 181 18.06 7.49 24.36
C GLY A 181 18.70 7.26 22.99
N TYR A 182 18.34 8.07 22.00
CA TYR A 182 18.75 7.91 20.61
C TYR A 182 19.33 9.20 20.04
N THR A 183 20.36 9.07 19.21
CA THR A 183 20.92 10.15 18.41
C THR A 183 20.65 9.89 16.94
N LEU A 184 19.97 10.82 16.30
CA LEU A 184 19.74 10.85 14.85
C LEU A 184 20.85 11.64 14.19
N VAL A 185 21.43 11.12 13.11
CA VAL A 185 22.43 11.83 12.31
C VAL A 185 21.83 12.08 10.93
N SER A 186 21.70 13.35 10.56
CA SER A 186 21.19 13.74 9.25
C SER A 186 22.24 13.55 8.14
N ALA A 187 21.77 13.59 6.89
CA ALA A 187 22.65 13.58 5.72
C ALA A 187 23.63 14.77 5.67
N GLN A 188 23.32 15.85 6.40
CA GLN A 188 24.15 17.02 6.57
C GLN A 188 25.13 16.91 7.76
N ASN A 189 25.17 15.74 8.42
CA ASN A 189 25.93 15.48 9.65
C ASN A 189 25.48 16.31 10.87
N GLU A 190 24.26 16.79 10.89
CA GLU A 190 23.66 17.38 12.08
C GLU A 190 23.18 16.27 13.02
N GLU A 191 23.29 16.49 14.33
CA GLU A 191 22.89 15.53 15.35
C GLU A 191 21.71 16.06 16.15
N TYR A 192 20.72 15.20 16.31
CA TYR A 192 19.52 15.44 17.11
C TYR A 192 19.36 14.29 18.11
N THR A 193 18.91 14.60 19.33
CA THR A 193 18.76 13.58 20.36
C THR A 193 17.33 13.51 20.84
N GLY A 194 16.87 12.30 21.14
CA GLY A 194 15.58 12.04 21.74
C GLY A 194 15.64 10.91 22.74
N ARG A 195 14.83 11.00 23.79
CA ARG A 195 14.70 9.92 24.76
C ARG A 195 14.08 8.67 24.14
N TYR A 196 13.07 8.86 23.30
CA TYR A 196 12.39 7.83 22.52
C TYR A 196 12.50 8.14 21.04
N CYS A 197 12.54 7.08 20.22
CA CYS A 197 12.64 7.20 18.76
C CYS A 197 11.54 6.35 18.09
N ILE A 198 10.76 6.98 17.20
CA ILE A 198 9.75 6.33 16.36
C ILE A 198 10.21 6.39 14.92
N ILE A 199 10.34 5.25 14.24
CA ILE A 199 10.66 5.17 12.81
C ILE A 199 9.37 4.89 12.02
N SER A 200 9.03 5.79 11.09
CA SER A 200 7.80 5.75 10.28
C SER A 200 8.06 6.20 8.83
N THR A 201 9.10 5.67 8.17
CA THR A 201 9.57 6.17 6.87
C THR A 201 8.81 5.66 5.64
N GLY A 202 7.82 4.82 5.80
CA GLY A 202 7.06 4.26 4.70
C GLY A 202 7.88 3.32 3.78
N ARG A 203 7.33 2.99 2.60
CA ARG A 203 7.94 2.03 1.67
C ARG A 203 9.20 2.57 1.00
N SER A 204 9.28 3.86 0.74
CA SER A 204 10.47 4.49 0.15
C SER A 204 11.71 4.36 1.03
N GLY A 205 11.53 4.21 2.34
CA GLY A 205 12.59 4.00 3.32
C GLY A 205 13.04 2.55 3.52
N SER A 206 12.56 1.58 2.74
CA SER A 206 12.80 0.14 2.95
C SER A 206 14.28 -0.22 3.05
N LYS A 207 15.09 0.20 2.07
CA LYS A 207 16.54 -0.08 2.05
C LYS A 207 17.28 0.59 3.20
N TRP A 208 16.88 1.81 3.54
CA TRP A 208 17.43 2.53 4.69
C TRP A 208 17.04 1.81 6.00
N MET A 209 15.79 1.40 6.15
CA MET A 209 15.33 0.64 7.33
C MET A 209 16.11 -0.66 7.50
N GLN A 210 16.39 -1.39 6.41
CA GLN A 210 17.25 -2.57 6.47
C GLN A 210 18.63 -2.23 7.03
N SER A 211 19.25 -1.16 6.54
CA SER A 211 20.58 -0.73 7.04
C SER A 211 20.56 -0.34 8.52
N ILE A 212 19.45 0.25 9.00
CA ILE A 212 19.27 0.55 10.43
C ILE A 212 19.14 -0.74 11.25
N CYS A 213 18.31 -1.69 10.78
CA CYS A 213 18.18 -2.99 11.44
C CYS A 213 19.52 -3.71 11.54
N ASP A 214 20.29 -3.76 10.44
CA ASP A 214 21.61 -4.40 10.40
C ASP A 214 22.58 -3.71 11.37
N SER A 215 22.59 -2.37 11.40
CA SER A 215 23.51 -1.58 12.24
C SER A 215 23.21 -1.71 13.73
N LEU A 216 21.95 -1.92 14.10
CA LEU A 216 21.49 -2.03 15.48
C LEU A 216 21.29 -3.50 15.92
N GLY A 217 21.50 -4.47 15.02
CA GLY A 217 21.28 -5.88 15.31
C GLY A 217 19.80 -6.24 15.57
N ILE A 218 18.88 -5.53 14.89
CA ILE A 218 17.43 -5.79 14.96
C ILE A 218 17.11 -6.92 13.98
N HIS A 219 16.48 -7.97 14.46
CA HIS A 219 16.09 -9.09 13.61
C HIS A 219 14.95 -8.70 12.66
N THR A 220 15.08 -9.16 11.40
CA THR A 220 14.06 -8.96 10.36
C THR A 220 13.73 -10.29 9.69
N GLU A 221 12.50 -10.43 9.25
CA GLU A 221 12.02 -11.59 8.52
C GLU A 221 11.60 -11.18 7.10
N SER A 222 11.75 -12.12 6.15
CA SER A 222 11.20 -11.94 4.82
C SER A 222 9.69 -11.80 4.89
N ASN A 223 9.14 -10.81 4.19
CA ASN A 223 7.70 -10.69 4.01
C ASN A 223 7.28 -11.42 2.73
N ARG A 224 5.97 -11.49 2.51
CA ARG A 224 5.42 -12.03 1.26
C ARG A 224 5.72 -11.11 0.08
N VAL A 225 5.59 -11.66 -1.12
CA VAL A 225 5.43 -10.92 -2.36
C VAL A 225 4.19 -11.46 -3.07
N ASP A 226 3.33 -10.57 -3.55
CA ASP A 226 2.16 -10.98 -4.33
C ASP A 226 2.47 -10.76 -5.82
N ILE A 227 2.27 -11.80 -6.63
CA ILE A 227 2.57 -11.80 -8.06
C ILE A 227 1.33 -12.24 -8.81
N GLY A 228 1.07 -11.61 -9.95
CA GLY A 228 -0.06 -11.99 -10.77
C GLY A 228 -0.23 -11.16 -12.03
N VAL A 229 -1.49 -10.96 -12.39
CA VAL A 229 -1.90 -10.26 -13.61
C VAL A 229 -2.93 -9.19 -13.32
N ARG A 230 -3.01 -8.20 -14.17
CA ARG A 230 -4.16 -7.30 -14.28
C ARG A 230 -5.13 -7.89 -15.29
N VAL A 231 -6.38 -8.06 -14.86
CA VAL A 231 -7.50 -8.50 -15.70
C VAL A 231 -8.21 -7.27 -16.24
N GLU A 232 -8.59 -7.28 -17.50
CA GLU A 232 -9.46 -6.29 -18.12
C GLU A 232 -10.57 -6.98 -18.88
N LEU A 233 -11.81 -6.56 -18.65
CA LEU A 233 -13.02 -7.14 -19.21
C LEU A 233 -14.15 -6.10 -19.26
N PRO A 234 -15.28 -6.35 -19.99
CA PRO A 234 -16.40 -5.41 -20.05
C PRO A 234 -16.93 -5.07 -18.65
N ALA A 235 -17.22 -3.80 -18.37
CA ALA A 235 -17.70 -3.33 -17.09
C ALA A 235 -18.99 -4.04 -16.64
N ASP A 236 -19.87 -4.36 -17.58
CA ASP A 236 -21.15 -5.07 -17.32
C ASP A 236 -20.96 -6.40 -16.58
N VAL A 237 -19.82 -7.09 -16.77
CA VAL A 237 -19.53 -8.37 -16.10
C VAL A 237 -19.47 -8.22 -14.59
N PHE A 238 -18.92 -7.11 -14.11
CA PHE A 238 -18.75 -6.83 -12.68
C PHE A 238 -19.71 -5.75 -12.13
N ALA A 239 -20.56 -5.12 -12.96
CA ALA A 239 -21.44 -4.02 -12.55
C ALA A 239 -22.27 -4.38 -11.31
N HIS A 240 -22.86 -5.58 -11.25
CA HIS A 240 -23.66 -6.03 -10.11
C HIS A 240 -22.86 -6.18 -8.78
N LEU A 241 -21.53 -6.19 -8.85
CA LEU A 241 -20.64 -6.17 -7.68
C LEU A 241 -20.16 -4.75 -7.40
N THR A 242 -19.73 -4.01 -8.44
CA THR A 242 -19.13 -2.68 -8.28
C THR A 242 -20.14 -1.60 -7.95
N ASP A 243 -21.41 -1.77 -8.32
CA ASP A 243 -22.49 -0.84 -7.98
C ASP A 243 -22.91 -0.96 -6.49
N GLU A 244 -22.79 -2.18 -5.92
CA GLU A 244 -23.18 -2.48 -4.55
C GLU A 244 -22.03 -2.41 -3.54
N LEU A 245 -20.82 -2.73 -3.99
CA LEU A 245 -19.61 -2.79 -3.17
C LEU A 245 -18.63 -1.72 -3.61
N TYR A 246 -18.23 -0.87 -2.69
CA TYR A 246 -17.25 0.17 -3.00
C TYR A 246 -15.91 -0.40 -3.51
N GLU A 247 -15.44 -1.50 -2.93
CA GLU A 247 -14.23 -2.21 -3.36
C GLU A 247 -14.42 -3.73 -3.17
N SER A 248 -14.56 -4.45 -4.27
CA SER A 248 -14.81 -5.90 -4.24
C SER A 248 -13.50 -6.66 -4.05
N LYS A 249 -13.13 -6.92 -2.79
CA LYS A 249 -11.98 -7.77 -2.46
C LYS A 249 -12.44 -9.19 -2.19
N ILE A 250 -12.17 -10.08 -3.13
CA ILE A 250 -12.55 -11.48 -3.09
C ILE A 250 -11.29 -12.33 -3.00
N VAL A 251 -11.31 -13.30 -2.11
CA VAL A 251 -10.22 -14.27 -1.90
C VAL A 251 -10.70 -15.64 -2.28
N TYR A 252 -9.84 -16.39 -2.94
CA TYR A 252 -9.99 -17.79 -3.26
C TYR A 252 -8.79 -18.57 -2.74
N ARG A 253 -9.02 -19.77 -2.23
CA ARG A 253 -7.96 -20.71 -1.92
C ARG A 253 -8.02 -21.83 -2.96
N THR A 254 -6.97 -21.91 -3.79
CA THR A 254 -6.95 -22.82 -4.92
C THR A 254 -7.05 -24.28 -4.49
N GLU A 255 -7.74 -25.09 -5.26
CA GLU A 255 -7.91 -26.52 -4.95
C GLU A 255 -6.59 -27.28 -5.06
N LYS A 256 -5.81 -26.96 -6.11
CA LYS A 256 -4.61 -27.69 -6.46
C LYS A 256 -3.45 -27.47 -5.49
N PHE A 257 -3.18 -26.20 -5.15
CA PHE A 257 -1.99 -25.84 -4.38
C PHE A 257 -2.32 -25.27 -3.00
N GLN A 258 -3.61 -25.01 -2.72
CA GLN A 258 -4.08 -24.35 -1.50
C GLN A 258 -3.46 -22.93 -1.31
N ASP A 259 -3.04 -22.33 -2.41
CA ASP A 259 -2.51 -20.97 -2.41
C ASP A 259 -3.65 -19.95 -2.30
N ARG A 260 -3.35 -18.81 -1.73
CA ARG A 260 -4.29 -17.71 -1.60
C ARG A 260 -4.18 -16.79 -2.79
N VAL A 261 -5.24 -16.73 -3.60
CA VAL A 261 -5.40 -15.75 -4.67
C VAL A 261 -6.44 -14.72 -4.28
N ARG A 262 -6.23 -13.47 -4.64
CA ARG A 262 -7.16 -12.41 -4.31
C ARG A 262 -7.34 -11.42 -5.46
N THR A 263 -8.54 -10.83 -5.57
CA THR A 263 -8.72 -9.61 -6.34
C THR A 263 -8.08 -8.43 -5.60
N PHE A 264 -7.58 -7.47 -6.34
CA PHE A 264 -6.99 -6.26 -5.77
C PHE A 264 -7.19 -5.06 -6.69
N CYS A 265 -7.39 -3.88 -6.09
CA CYS A 265 -7.51 -2.60 -6.79
C CYS A 265 -8.44 -2.68 -8.01
N MET A 266 -9.74 -2.89 -7.75
CA MET A 266 -10.77 -2.94 -8.78
C MET A 266 -11.14 -1.53 -9.22
N ASN A 267 -11.13 -1.30 -10.53
CA ASN A 267 -11.35 -0.01 -11.16
C ASN A 267 -12.51 -0.13 -12.16
N PRO A 268 -13.76 0.09 -11.74
CA PRO A 268 -14.89 0.17 -12.64
C PRO A 268 -14.69 1.32 -13.63
N HIS A 269 -14.98 1.09 -14.91
CA HIS A 269 -14.81 2.07 -15.98
C HIS A 269 -13.42 2.71 -16.08
N GLY A 270 -12.40 1.99 -15.55
CA GLY A 270 -11.03 2.46 -15.45
C GLY A 270 -10.16 2.04 -16.64
N VAL A 271 -8.89 2.39 -16.51
CA VAL A 271 -7.85 2.07 -17.51
C VAL A 271 -6.75 1.22 -16.87
N VAL A 272 -6.15 0.36 -17.67
CA VAL A 272 -4.91 -0.33 -17.31
C VAL A 272 -3.74 0.61 -17.57
N VAL A 273 -2.79 0.69 -16.66
CA VAL A 273 -1.62 1.57 -16.74
C VAL A 273 -0.33 0.80 -16.47
N SER A 274 0.78 1.31 -16.97
CA SER A 274 2.11 0.81 -16.63
C SER A 274 2.74 1.69 -15.56
N GLU A 275 3.44 1.07 -14.61
CA GLU A 275 4.26 1.74 -13.59
C GLU A 275 5.72 1.40 -13.81
N ASN A 276 6.60 2.39 -13.69
CA ASN A 276 8.04 2.19 -13.75
C ASN A 276 8.67 2.53 -12.40
N THR A 277 9.24 1.54 -11.76
CA THR A 277 9.98 1.71 -10.50
C THR A 277 11.42 1.26 -10.70
N ASN A 278 12.35 2.23 -10.70
CA ASN A 278 13.79 1.95 -10.87
C ASN A 278 14.14 1.14 -12.14
N GLY A 279 13.45 1.42 -13.24
CA GLY A 279 13.68 0.74 -14.52
C GLY A 279 12.94 -0.60 -14.67
N ILE A 280 12.16 -1.01 -13.69
CA ILE A 280 11.30 -2.19 -13.74
C ILE A 280 9.88 -1.74 -14.02
N VAL A 281 9.32 -2.20 -15.14
CA VAL A 281 7.95 -1.89 -15.55
C VAL A 281 7.01 -2.99 -15.09
N THR A 282 5.98 -2.61 -14.34
CA THR A 282 4.87 -3.48 -13.91
C THR A 282 3.55 -2.89 -14.39
N VAL A 283 2.48 -3.66 -14.29
CA VAL A 283 1.14 -3.18 -14.62
C VAL A 283 0.37 -2.79 -13.36
N ASN A 284 -0.52 -1.80 -13.48
CA ASN A 284 -1.48 -1.39 -12.47
C ASN A 284 -2.79 -0.93 -13.14
N GLY A 285 -3.77 -0.47 -12.37
CA GLY A 285 -5.02 0.10 -12.85
C GLY A 285 -5.26 1.49 -12.28
N HIS A 286 -6.06 2.26 -12.99
CA HIS A 286 -6.46 3.59 -12.57
C HIS A 286 -7.93 3.83 -12.90
N SER A 287 -8.67 4.49 -12.01
CA SER A 287 -10.03 4.98 -12.24
C SER A 287 -10.04 6.51 -12.26
N TYR A 288 -10.96 7.07 -13.02
CA TYR A 288 -11.17 8.52 -13.08
C TYR A 288 -12.45 8.87 -12.32
N GLU A 289 -12.47 10.03 -11.66
CA GLU A 289 -13.70 10.58 -11.07
C GLU A 289 -14.60 11.22 -12.13
N ASP A 290 -14.01 11.78 -13.20
CA ASP A 290 -14.71 12.41 -14.31
C ASP A 290 -15.34 11.35 -15.21
N PRO A 291 -16.70 11.26 -15.28
CA PRO A 291 -17.39 10.28 -16.12
C PRO A 291 -17.08 10.42 -17.63
N SER A 292 -16.64 11.60 -18.11
CA SER A 292 -16.26 11.78 -19.50
C SER A 292 -15.01 10.98 -19.91
N ARG A 293 -14.27 10.46 -18.92
CA ARG A 293 -13.06 9.64 -19.09
C ARG A 293 -13.31 8.16 -18.84
N TYR A 294 -14.54 7.77 -18.58
CA TYR A 294 -14.92 6.38 -18.33
C TYR A 294 -14.72 5.55 -19.59
N THR A 295 -14.21 4.34 -19.39
CA THR A 295 -14.11 3.32 -20.42
C THR A 295 -15.28 2.33 -20.30
N GLU A 296 -15.45 1.48 -21.29
CA GLU A 296 -16.42 0.39 -21.25
C GLU A 296 -15.92 -0.82 -20.46
N ASN A 297 -14.71 -0.74 -19.88
CA ASN A 297 -14.05 -1.84 -19.19
C ASN A 297 -13.97 -1.62 -17.69
N THR A 298 -13.99 -2.72 -16.95
CA THR A 298 -13.50 -2.81 -15.57
C THR A 298 -12.18 -3.55 -15.57
N ASN A 299 -11.23 -3.11 -14.75
CA ASN A 299 -9.99 -3.82 -14.55
C ASN A 299 -9.71 -4.07 -13.07
N PHE A 300 -9.02 -5.17 -12.76
CA PHE A 300 -8.59 -5.53 -11.42
C PHE A 300 -7.38 -6.46 -11.46
N ALA A 301 -6.58 -6.47 -10.40
CA ALA A 301 -5.50 -7.44 -10.26
C ALA A 301 -6.00 -8.78 -9.72
N LEU A 302 -5.40 -9.87 -10.18
CA LEU A 302 -5.40 -11.17 -9.54
C LEU A 302 -3.99 -11.45 -9.04
N LEU A 303 -3.83 -11.56 -7.72
CA LEU A 303 -2.55 -11.67 -7.05
C LEU A 303 -2.47 -12.96 -6.23
N VAL A 304 -1.43 -13.74 -6.48
CA VAL A 304 -1.06 -14.94 -5.70
C VAL A 304 -0.04 -14.53 -4.65
N SER A 305 -0.33 -14.82 -3.38
CA SER A 305 0.57 -14.49 -2.27
C SER A 305 1.65 -15.56 -2.12
N ASN A 306 2.92 -15.15 -2.21
CA ASN A 306 4.07 -16.04 -2.08
C ASN A 306 4.83 -15.74 -0.80
N HIS A 307 5.12 -16.77 -0.02
CA HIS A 307 5.97 -16.73 1.16
C HIS A 307 7.18 -17.63 0.93
N PHE A 308 8.34 -17.11 1.26
CA PHE A 308 9.58 -17.85 1.18
C PHE A 308 10.19 -18.06 2.56
N THR A 309 10.85 -19.18 2.74
CA THR A 309 11.59 -19.55 3.93
C THR A 309 13.06 -19.76 3.60
N GLU A 310 13.88 -19.98 4.62
CA GLU A 310 15.29 -20.31 4.41
C GLU A 310 15.50 -21.39 3.34
N PRO A 311 16.53 -21.29 2.50
CA PRO A 311 17.63 -20.29 2.56
C PRO A 311 17.30 -18.96 1.84
N PHE A 312 16.17 -18.87 1.11
CA PHE A 312 15.80 -17.68 0.34
C PHE A 312 15.03 -16.68 1.18
N LYS A 313 15.55 -15.46 1.32
CA LYS A 313 14.99 -14.42 2.20
C LYS A 313 14.44 -13.20 1.49
N ASP A 314 14.83 -12.94 0.24
CA ASP A 314 14.44 -11.73 -0.48
C ASP A 314 13.26 -11.99 -1.42
N SER A 315 12.04 -11.97 -0.86
CA SER A 315 10.81 -12.11 -1.65
C SER A 315 10.66 -11.02 -2.71
N ASN A 316 11.16 -9.81 -2.45
CA ASN A 316 11.06 -8.70 -3.39
C ASN A 316 11.98 -8.94 -4.60
N GLU A 317 13.19 -9.47 -4.41
CA GLU A 317 14.08 -9.85 -5.52
C GLU A 317 13.43 -10.91 -6.43
N TYR A 318 12.70 -11.86 -5.85
CA TYR A 318 11.94 -12.83 -6.65
C TYR A 318 10.88 -12.14 -7.52
N GLY A 319 10.09 -11.24 -6.94
CA GLY A 319 9.09 -10.46 -7.69
C GLY A 319 9.72 -9.57 -8.78
N GLU A 320 10.84 -8.90 -8.45
CA GLU A 320 11.60 -8.11 -9.41
C GLU A 320 12.16 -8.95 -10.55
N SER A 321 12.66 -10.17 -10.28
CA SER A 321 13.21 -11.04 -11.31
C SER A 321 12.15 -11.45 -12.34
N ILE A 322 10.92 -11.74 -11.89
CA ILE A 322 9.78 -12.05 -12.77
C ILE A 322 9.38 -10.82 -13.59
N ALA A 323 9.33 -9.64 -12.98
CA ALA A 323 9.03 -8.40 -13.69
C ALA A 323 10.11 -8.06 -14.74
N ARG A 324 11.38 -8.25 -14.42
CA ARG A 324 12.49 -8.09 -15.39
C ARG A 324 12.38 -9.07 -16.56
N LEU A 325 12.01 -10.33 -16.29
CA LEU A 325 11.76 -11.32 -17.34
C LEU A 325 10.62 -10.88 -18.27
N SER A 326 9.51 -10.36 -17.73
CA SER A 326 8.43 -9.78 -18.52
C SER A 326 8.93 -8.62 -19.39
N ASN A 327 9.70 -7.71 -18.82
CA ASN A 327 10.23 -6.55 -19.54
C ASN A 327 11.20 -6.98 -20.65
N MET A 328 12.01 -8.01 -20.41
CA MET A 328 12.92 -8.54 -21.42
C MET A 328 12.18 -9.13 -22.62
N LEU A 329 11.07 -9.85 -22.39
CA LEU A 329 10.30 -10.50 -23.44
C LEU A 329 9.32 -9.57 -24.15
N GLY A 330 8.72 -8.62 -23.42
CA GLY A 330 7.67 -7.73 -23.91
C GLY A 330 8.10 -6.28 -24.17
N GLY A 331 9.32 -5.91 -23.79
CA GLY A 331 9.74 -4.51 -23.79
C GLY A 331 9.01 -3.66 -22.74
N GLY A 332 8.30 -4.30 -21.81
CA GLY A 332 7.43 -3.72 -20.78
C GLY A 332 6.33 -4.70 -20.39
N VAL A 333 5.09 -4.27 -20.47
CA VAL A 333 3.91 -5.09 -20.14
C VAL A 333 3.56 -6.01 -21.33
N ILE A 334 3.28 -7.27 -21.01
CA ILE A 334 2.74 -8.26 -21.97
C ILE A 334 1.23 -8.35 -21.78
N VAL A 335 0.48 -8.47 -22.90
CA VAL A 335 -0.96 -8.74 -22.87
C VAL A 335 -1.27 -10.06 -23.57
N GLN A 336 -2.16 -10.85 -22.96
CA GLN A 336 -2.64 -12.12 -23.52
C GLN A 336 -4.15 -12.26 -23.31
N ARG A 337 -4.88 -12.76 -24.30
CA ARG A 337 -6.28 -13.16 -24.14
C ARG A 337 -6.36 -14.43 -23.29
N PHE A 338 -7.35 -14.50 -22.43
CA PHE A 338 -7.58 -15.68 -21.58
C PHE A 338 -7.80 -16.97 -22.42
N GLY A 339 -8.58 -16.89 -23.49
CA GLY A 339 -8.79 -18.03 -24.38
C GLY A 339 -7.50 -18.51 -25.07
N ASP A 340 -6.59 -17.60 -25.40
CA ASP A 340 -5.29 -17.99 -25.98
C ASP A 340 -4.39 -18.66 -24.93
N LEU A 341 -4.38 -18.14 -23.69
CA LEU A 341 -3.67 -18.75 -22.57
C LEU A 341 -4.13 -20.19 -22.31
N ILE A 342 -5.45 -20.42 -22.23
CA ILE A 342 -6.01 -21.75 -21.99
C ILE A 342 -5.66 -22.75 -23.10
N ARG A 343 -5.52 -22.27 -24.35
CA ARG A 343 -5.10 -23.11 -25.48
C ARG A 343 -3.59 -23.27 -25.61
N GLY A 344 -2.81 -22.71 -24.68
CA GLY A 344 -1.33 -22.70 -24.75
C GLY A 344 -0.79 -21.92 -25.94
N GLN A 345 -1.44 -20.85 -26.33
CA GLN A 345 -1.10 -20.06 -27.51
C GLN A 345 -0.78 -18.60 -27.10
N ARG A 346 0.25 -18.03 -27.68
CA ARG A 346 0.51 -16.61 -27.54
C ARG A 346 -0.60 -15.79 -28.22
N SER A 347 -0.94 -14.65 -27.66
CA SER A 347 -1.75 -13.65 -28.35
C SER A 347 -0.93 -12.89 -29.40
N THR A 348 -1.62 -12.41 -30.44
CA THR A 348 -1.06 -11.57 -31.49
C THR A 348 -1.95 -10.34 -31.66
N VAL A 349 -1.45 -9.30 -32.32
CA VAL A 349 -2.23 -8.09 -32.62
C VAL A 349 -3.57 -8.44 -33.27
N SER A 350 -3.57 -9.34 -34.28
CA SER A 350 -4.79 -9.76 -34.99
C SER A 350 -5.77 -10.54 -34.13
N ARG A 351 -5.29 -11.24 -33.07
CA ARG A 351 -6.17 -11.99 -32.16
C ARG A 351 -6.83 -11.08 -31.11
N ILE A 352 -6.21 -9.95 -30.82
CA ILE A 352 -6.75 -8.97 -29.86
C ILE A 352 -7.65 -7.95 -30.56
N ALA A 353 -7.37 -7.62 -31.82
CA ALA A 353 -8.17 -6.69 -32.59
C ALA A 353 -9.61 -7.22 -32.80
N ASP A 354 -10.57 -6.29 -32.88
CA ASP A 354 -11.99 -6.56 -33.16
C ASP A 354 -12.64 -7.60 -32.21
N ARG A 355 -12.37 -7.47 -30.93
CA ARG A 355 -12.93 -8.32 -29.86
C ARG A 355 -13.84 -7.53 -28.91
N PHE A 356 -14.53 -8.23 -28.01
CA PHE A 356 -15.43 -7.61 -27.01
C PHE A 356 -14.69 -6.66 -26.05
N VAL A 357 -13.42 -6.93 -25.78
CA VAL A 357 -12.60 -6.09 -24.91
C VAL A 357 -11.61 -5.29 -25.77
N THR A 358 -11.78 -3.99 -25.77
CA THR A 358 -10.80 -3.07 -26.36
C THR A 358 -9.74 -2.74 -25.33
N PRO A 359 -8.45 -3.09 -25.56
CA PRO A 359 -7.38 -2.80 -24.63
C PRO A 359 -7.26 -1.32 -24.28
N THR A 360 -7.22 -0.95 -23.01
CA THR A 360 -6.99 0.44 -22.58
C THR A 360 -5.50 0.77 -22.45
N LEU A 361 -4.63 -0.24 -22.31
CA LEU A 361 -3.18 -0.09 -22.34
C LEU A 361 -2.61 -0.67 -23.64
N SER A 362 -1.80 0.12 -24.33
CA SER A 362 -0.96 -0.39 -25.43
C SER A 362 0.18 -1.24 -24.84
N ALA A 363 0.01 -2.55 -24.88
CA ALA A 363 0.96 -3.54 -24.36
C ALA A 363 1.37 -4.53 -25.48
N THR A 364 2.46 -5.25 -25.29
CA THR A 364 2.95 -6.23 -26.27
C THR A 364 2.14 -7.52 -26.21
N PRO A 365 1.44 -7.92 -27.29
CA PRO A 365 0.79 -9.22 -27.36
C PRO A 365 1.81 -10.36 -27.21
N GLY A 366 1.57 -11.27 -26.28
CA GLY A 366 2.55 -12.31 -26.00
C GLY A 366 1.98 -13.54 -25.30
N ASP A 367 2.85 -14.23 -24.58
CA ASP A 367 2.56 -15.43 -23.82
C ASP A 367 3.04 -15.25 -22.36
N LEU A 368 2.10 -15.11 -21.45
CA LEU A 368 2.37 -14.95 -20.03
C LEU A 368 2.90 -16.21 -19.36
N SER A 369 2.70 -17.39 -19.96
CA SER A 369 3.25 -18.65 -19.43
C SER A 369 4.78 -18.73 -19.51
N LEU A 370 5.40 -17.88 -20.32
CA LEU A 370 6.86 -17.75 -20.39
C LEU A 370 7.44 -16.90 -19.24
N VAL A 371 6.60 -16.21 -18.50
CA VAL A 371 7.00 -15.23 -17.46
C VAL A 371 6.52 -15.66 -16.09
N ILE A 372 5.22 -15.92 -15.95
CA ILE A 372 4.62 -16.27 -14.67
C ILE A 372 4.88 -17.76 -14.40
N PRO A 373 5.47 -18.12 -13.25
CA PRO A 373 5.69 -19.50 -12.89
C PRO A 373 4.40 -20.33 -12.95
N LYS A 374 4.52 -21.56 -13.43
CA LYS A 374 3.37 -22.44 -13.69
C LYS A 374 2.40 -22.55 -12.50
N ARG A 375 2.92 -22.67 -11.27
CA ARG A 375 2.06 -22.75 -10.07
C ARG A 375 1.15 -21.53 -9.93
N GLN A 376 1.73 -20.34 -10.03
CA GLN A 376 0.97 -19.08 -9.92
C GLN A 376 0.02 -18.90 -11.11
N MET A 377 0.41 -19.34 -12.31
CA MET A 377 -0.48 -19.30 -13.47
C MET A 377 -1.68 -20.24 -13.30
N ASP A 378 -1.46 -21.46 -12.82
CA ASP A 378 -2.56 -22.41 -12.52
C ASP A 378 -3.51 -21.81 -11.46
N ASP A 379 -2.99 -21.18 -10.41
CA ASP A 379 -3.76 -20.51 -9.37
C ASP A 379 -4.61 -19.36 -9.91
N ILE A 380 -4.06 -18.55 -10.81
CA ILE A 380 -4.78 -17.44 -11.47
C ILE A 380 -5.90 -17.99 -12.34
N ILE A 381 -5.64 -19.05 -13.11
CA ILE A 381 -6.66 -19.72 -13.95
C ILE A 381 -7.80 -20.27 -13.10
N GLU A 382 -7.50 -20.96 -12.00
CA GLU A 382 -8.53 -21.45 -11.06
C GLU A 382 -9.37 -20.30 -10.51
N MET A 383 -8.74 -19.20 -10.11
CA MET A 383 -9.45 -18.00 -9.61
C MET A 383 -10.35 -17.37 -10.66
N ILE A 384 -9.94 -17.31 -11.93
CA ILE A 384 -10.77 -16.77 -13.02
C ILE A 384 -12.04 -17.62 -13.18
N TYR A 385 -11.93 -18.96 -13.19
CA TYR A 385 -13.09 -19.85 -13.25
C TYR A 385 -13.97 -19.78 -12.01
N ALA A 386 -13.38 -19.59 -10.82
CA ALA A 386 -14.16 -19.40 -9.60
C ALA A 386 -14.93 -18.08 -9.63
N LEU A 387 -14.31 -16.98 -10.10
CA LEU A 387 -14.98 -15.69 -10.26
C LEU A 387 -16.10 -15.76 -11.31
N ASP A 388 -15.93 -16.52 -12.38
CA ASP A 388 -16.94 -16.67 -13.42
C ASP A 388 -18.28 -17.21 -12.89
N LYS A 389 -18.26 -17.99 -11.81
CA LYS A 389 -19.48 -18.47 -11.14
C LYS A 389 -20.25 -17.35 -10.42
N VAL A 390 -19.56 -16.30 -9.99
CA VAL A 390 -20.13 -15.14 -9.29
C VAL A 390 -20.38 -13.99 -10.23
N ALA A 391 -19.51 -13.78 -11.20
CA ALA A 391 -19.55 -12.76 -12.25
C ALA A 391 -19.41 -13.45 -13.63
N PRO A 392 -20.50 -14.00 -14.18
CA PRO A 392 -20.46 -14.72 -15.46
C PRO A 392 -19.93 -13.84 -16.60
N GLY A 393 -18.97 -14.36 -17.35
CA GLY A 393 -18.22 -13.64 -18.38
C GLY A 393 -16.78 -13.31 -17.98
N THR A 394 -16.40 -13.57 -16.72
CA THR A 394 -15.00 -13.40 -16.27
C THR A 394 -14.06 -14.34 -17.04
N ALA A 395 -14.45 -15.59 -17.27
CA ALA A 395 -13.68 -16.59 -18.02
C ALA A 395 -13.93 -16.55 -19.54
N ASN A 396 -14.39 -15.42 -20.08
CA ASN A 396 -14.56 -15.25 -21.51
C ASN A 396 -13.22 -15.32 -22.24
N ASP A 397 -13.20 -15.90 -23.44
CA ASP A 397 -12.00 -15.99 -24.28
C ASP A 397 -11.33 -14.63 -24.55
N ASP A 398 -12.13 -13.56 -24.61
CA ASP A 398 -11.67 -12.21 -24.92
C ASP A 398 -11.24 -11.40 -23.68
N THR A 399 -11.42 -11.93 -22.47
CA THR A 399 -10.86 -11.34 -21.26
C THR A 399 -9.35 -11.16 -21.42
N LEU A 400 -8.85 -9.96 -21.15
CA LEU A 400 -7.44 -9.62 -21.29
C LEU A 400 -6.71 -9.77 -19.95
N LEU A 401 -5.53 -10.36 -20.03
CA LEU A 401 -4.58 -10.51 -18.92
C LEU A 401 -3.31 -9.75 -19.25
N TYR A 402 -2.93 -8.83 -18.38
CA TYR A 402 -1.69 -8.07 -18.51
C TYR A 402 -0.70 -8.51 -17.45
N GLY A 403 0.52 -8.75 -17.83
CA GLY A 403 1.57 -9.20 -16.91
C GLY A 403 2.86 -8.39 -17.02
N VAL A 404 3.52 -8.27 -15.88
CA VAL A 404 3.14 -8.79 -14.56
C VAL A 404 2.70 -7.66 -13.64
N GLU A 405 1.77 -7.98 -12.74
CA GLU A 405 1.50 -7.13 -11.59
C GLU A 405 2.22 -7.71 -10.38
N VAL A 406 2.96 -6.87 -9.66
CA VAL A 406 3.70 -7.29 -8.47
C VAL A 406 3.38 -6.33 -7.33
N LYS A 407 3.06 -6.88 -6.17
CA LYS A 407 2.93 -6.13 -4.93
C LYS A 407 4.08 -6.46 -4.01
N PHE A 408 4.95 -5.49 -3.83
CA PHE A 408 6.09 -5.58 -2.92
C PHE A 408 5.71 -5.21 -1.50
N TYR A 409 6.29 -5.90 -0.53
CA TYR A 409 6.15 -5.61 0.89
C TYR A 409 7.52 -5.43 1.52
N ASN A 410 7.63 -4.51 2.47
CA ASN A 410 8.84 -4.36 3.23
C ASN A 410 9.08 -5.60 4.11
N MET A 411 10.35 -5.89 4.43
CA MET A 411 10.67 -6.89 5.42
C MET A 411 9.92 -6.62 6.73
N ARG A 412 9.63 -7.66 7.46
CA ARG A 412 8.96 -7.58 8.75
C ARG A 412 10.01 -7.41 9.85
N VAL A 413 9.96 -6.30 10.53
CA VAL A 413 10.81 -6.03 11.69
C VAL A 413 10.26 -6.80 12.89
N GLN A 414 11.12 -7.46 13.66
CA GLN A 414 10.71 -8.14 14.89
C GLN A 414 10.38 -7.10 15.98
N LEU A 415 9.14 -7.10 16.42
CA LEU A 415 8.57 -6.13 17.35
C LEU A 415 7.80 -6.85 18.47
N ASP A 416 7.71 -6.20 19.62
CA ASP A 416 6.80 -6.62 20.69
C ASP A 416 5.35 -6.11 20.47
N GLN A 417 4.47 -6.38 21.42
CA GLN A 417 3.06 -5.96 21.36
C GLN A 417 2.87 -4.43 21.33
N ASN A 418 3.86 -3.65 21.75
CA ASN A 418 3.87 -2.20 21.72
C ASN A 418 4.55 -1.64 20.47
N LEU A 419 4.85 -2.48 19.48
CA LEU A 419 5.64 -2.15 18.27
C LEU A 419 7.05 -1.63 18.59
N GLN A 420 7.60 -2.03 19.75
CA GLN A 420 8.96 -1.74 20.18
C GLN A 420 9.92 -2.83 19.68
N THR A 421 11.10 -2.43 19.26
CA THR A 421 12.18 -3.35 18.88
C THR A 421 12.82 -3.99 20.12
N CYS A 422 13.83 -4.84 19.93
CA CYS A 422 14.66 -5.34 21.03
C CYS A 422 15.41 -4.23 21.80
N HIS A 423 15.43 -3.01 21.29
CA HIS A 423 16.01 -1.84 21.95
C HIS A 423 14.92 -1.02 22.64
N LYS A 424 14.97 -0.95 24.00
CA LYS A 424 14.02 -0.14 24.77
C LYS A 424 13.97 1.30 24.24
N GLY A 425 12.77 1.80 23.93
CA GLY A 425 12.52 3.14 23.47
C GLY A 425 12.69 3.37 21.96
N LEU A 426 12.92 2.30 21.17
CA LEU A 426 12.94 2.36 19.71
C LEU A 426 11.75 1.61 19.13
N PHE A 427 10.88 2.33 18.43
CA PHE A 427 9.65 1.82 17.84
C PHE A 427 9.72 1.90 16.32
N VAL A 428 9.11 0.93 15.63
CA VAL A 428 9.02 0.93 14.17
C VAL A 428 7.57 0.71 13.77
N ILE A 429 7.00 1.68 13.06
CA ILE A 429 5.58 1.73 12.70
C ILE A 429 5.39 2.03 11.21
N GLY A 430 4.15 1.97 10.76
CA GLY A 430 3.85 2.23 9.35
C GLY A 430 4.43 1.16 8.44
N ASP A 431 4.45 1.45 7.14
CA ASP A 431 4.82 0.46 6.13
C ASP A 431 6.28 -0.02 6.23
N CYS A 432 7.19 0.79 6.80
CA CYS A 432 8.59 0.37 6.98
C CYS A 432 8.76 -0.74 8.01
N SER A 433 7.79 -0.94 8.89
CA SER A 433 7.79 -2.06 9.84
C SER A 433 7.50 -3.42 9.19
N GLY A 434 6.94 -3.43 7.97
CA GLY A 434 6.40 -4.62 7.33
C GLY A 434 5.10 -5.15 7.96
N VAL A 435 4.55 -4.44 8.94
CA VAL A 435 3.31 -4.80 9.65
C VAL A 435 2.09 -4.15 9.01
N THR A 436 2.21 -2.91 8.54
CA THR A 436 1.10 -2.16 7.95
C THR A 436 1.33 -1.85 6.48
N HIS A 437 0.24 -1.70 5.71
CA HIS A 437 0.27 -1.49 4.25
C HIS A 437 -0.88 -0.59 3.77
N SER A 438 -1.49 0.18 4.67
CA SER A 438 -2.59 1.11 4.36
C SER A 438 -2.53 2.33 5.26
N LEU A 439 -3.21 3.41 4.84
CA LEU A 439 -3.28 4.66 5.61
C LEU A 439 -3.82 4.41 7.03
N SER A 440 -4.95 3.72 7.16
CA SER A 440 -5.58 3.45 8.46
C SER A 440 -4.68 2.67 9.41
N HIS A 441 -4.07 1.57 8.93
CA HIS A 441 -3.20 0.76 9.79
C HIS A 441 -1.93 1.50 10.18
N ALA A 442 -1.34 2.28 9.26
CA ALA A 442 -0.17 3.09 9.56
C ALA A 442 -0.50 4.17 10.61
N SER A 443 -1.61 4.89 10.44
CA SER A 443 -2.10 5.88 11.42
C SER A 443 -2.41 5.24 12.77
N ALA A 444 -3.14 4.11 12.78
CA ALA A 444 -3.48 3.36 13.99
C ALA A 444 -2.25 2.87 14.75
N SER A 445 -1.19 2.42 14.03
CA SER A 445 0.07 2.04 14.67
C SER A 445 0.75 3.24 15.35
N GLY A 446 0.63 4.43 14.77
CA GLY A 446 1.11 5.68 15.36
C GLY A 446 0.38 6.03 16.65
N VAL A 447 -0.95 5.99 16.64
CA VAL A 447 -1.79 6.22 17.84
C VAL A 447 -1.43 5.23 18.95
N HIS A 448 -1.31 3.93 18.61
CA HIS A 448 -0.97 2.89 19.58
C HIS A 448 0.36 3.17 20.29
N VAL A 449 1.41 3.45 19.54
CA VAL A 449 2.74 3.74 20.12
C VAL A 449 2.73 5.03 20.94
N ALA A 450 2.04 6.07 20.48
CA ALA A 450 1.98 7.34 21.21
C ALA A 450 1.29 7.17 22.58
N ARG A 451 0.18 6.43 22.64
CA ARG A 451 -0.50 6.12 23.92
C ARG A 451 0.43 5.39 24.90
N TYR A 452 1.08 4.33 24.42
CA TYR A 452 2.04 3.59 25.24
C TYR A 452 3.19 4.47 25.73
N LEU A 453 3.72 5.35 24.87
CA LEU A 453 4.82 6.25 25.25
C LEU A 453 4.40 7.31 26.28
N THR A 454 3.24 7.93 26.11
CA THR A 454 2.75 8.96 27.03
C THR A 454 2.45 8.37 28.40
N GLU A 455 1.84 7.20 28.48
CA GLU A 455 1.66 6.46 29.74
C GLU A 455 3.01 6.12 30.41
N THR A 456 4.00 5.71 29.62
CA THR A 456 5.34 5.38 30.13
C THR A 456 6.03 6.62 30.69
N LEU A 457 5.96 7.76 29.97
CA LEU A 457 6.56 9.02 30.39
C LEU A 457 5.91 9.55 31.69
N MET A 458 4.57 9.48 31.79
CA MET A 458 3.83 9.87 33.01
C MET A 458 4.22 9.00 34.23
N ASN A 459 4.53 7.73 34.04
CA ASN A 459 4.93 6.84 35.13
C ASN A 459 6.41 7.01 35.53
N GLU A 460 7.24 7.63 34.68
CA GLU A 460 8.66 7.87 34.94
C GLU A 460 8.93 9.30 35.47
N ALA A 461 7.92 10.21 35.43
CA ALA A 461 7.95 11.59 35.95
C ALA A 461 7.58 11.60 37.44
#